data_aebb6d762afe7ed21cc24493a0859056
#
_entry.id   aebb6d762afe7ed21cc24493a0859056
#
_cell.length_a   1.000
_cell.length_b   1.000
_cell.length_c   1.000
_cell.angle_alpha   90.00
_cell.angle_beta   90.00
_cell.angle_gamma   90.00
#
_symmetry.space_group_name_H-M   'P 1'
#
loop_
_entity.id
_entity.type
_entity.pdbx_description
1 polymer ?
#
loop_
_entity_poly.entity_id
_entity_poly.type
_entity_poly.pdbx_seq_one_letter_code
_entity_poly.pdbx_strand_id
1 'polypeptide(L)' 'MKAMTRTKLAACAGVSLDTLCRFIAAHQDELKMLGLRPRKILPKKVVEWIAENYGIDVDDRKS' A
#
# COMPACT_ATOMS: atom_id res chain seq x y z
N MET A 1 -0.45 -8.73 7.63
CA MET A 1 -0.04 -8.39 6.26
C MET A 1 1.45 -8.36 6.15
N LYS A 2 1.95 -8.55 4.97
CA LYS A 2 3.39 -8.54 4.72
C LYS A 2 3.77 -7.29 3.96
N ALA A 3 5.04 -6.91 4.05
CA ALA A 3 5.57 -5.89 3.19
C ALA A 3 5.46 -6.35 1.74
N MET A 4 5.21 -5.42 0.83
CA MET A 4 5.09 -5.77 -0.56
C MET A 4 5.44 -4.57 -1.43
N THR A 5 5.68 -4.82 -2.71
CA THR A 5 5.99 -3.75 -3.64
C THR A 5 4.71 -2.99 -4.00
N ARG A 6 4.90 -1.79 -4.54
CA ARG A 6 3.77 -1.00 -5.01
C ARG A 6 3.00 -1.75 -6.09
N THR A 7 3.70 -2.41 -6.99
CA THR A 7 3.07 -3.17 -8.05
C THR A 7 2.20 -4.28 -7.48
N LYS A 8 2.70 -4.98 -6.48
CA LYS A 8 1.97 -6.06 -5.86
C LYS A 8 0.72 -5.52 -5.15
N LEU A 9 0.87 -4.44 -4.43
CA LEU A 9 -0.25 -3.84 -3.72
C LEU A 9 -1.30 -3.31 -4.69
N ALA A 10 -0.88 -2.71 -5.79
CA ALA A 10 -1.81 -2.23 -6.79
C ALA A 10 -2.62 -3.38 -7.38
N ALA A 11 -1.96 -4.50 -7.63
CA ALA A 11 -2.64 -5.69 -8.13
C ALA A 11 -3.66 -6.20 -7.12
N CYS A 12 -3.32 -6.19 -5.85
CA CYS A 12 -4.24 -6.62 -4.80
C CYS A 12 -5.44 -5.68 -4.68
N ALA A 13 -5.20 -4.40 -4.92
CA ALA A 13 -6.26 -3.40 -4.85
C ALA A 13 -7.13 -3.36 -6.10
N GLY A 14 -6.67 -3.96 -7.18
CA GLY A 14 -7.39 -3.91 -8.43
C GLY A 14 -7.31 -2.56 -9.11
N VAL A 15 -6.26 -1.80 -8.86
CA VAL A 15 -6.06 -0.49 -9.45
C VAL A 15 -4.73 -0.46 -10.20
N SER A 16 -4.54 0.54 -11.04
CA SER A 16 -3.28 0.69 -11.75
C SER A 16 -2.20 1.17 -10.80
N LEU A 17 -0.96 0.89 -11.15
CA LEU A 17 0.17 1.34 -10.34
C LEU A 17 0.19 2.87 -10.22
N ASP A 18 -0.16 3.54 -11.30
CA ASP A 18 -0.22 5.00 -11.31
C ASP A 18 -1.23 5.53 -10.29
N THR A 19 -2.40 4.92 -10.24
CA THR A 19 -3.43 5.30 -9.29
C THR A 19 -2.94 5.13 -7.85
N LEU A 20 -2.30 4.01 -7.58
CA LEU A 20 -1.77 3.74 -6.25
C LEU A 20 -0.68 4.74 -5.89
N CYS A 21 0.20 5.05 -6.82
CA CYS A 21 1.26 6.02 -6.58
C CYS A 21 0.71 7.39 -6.25
N ARG A 22 -0.36 7.80 -6.91
CA ARG A 22 -1.02 9.07 -6.62
C ARG A 22 -1.60 9.08 -5.22
N PHE A 23 -2.20 7.97 -4.82
CA PHE A 23 -2.76 7.85 -3.48
C PHE A 23 -1.64 7.97 -2.44
N ILE A 24 -0.54 7.28 -2.66
CA ILE A 24 0.60 7.32 -1.76
C ILE A 24 1.15 8.75 -1.67
N ALA A 25 1.27 9.42 -2.79
CA ALA A 25 1.78 10.78 -2.80
C ALA A 25 0.86 11.75 -2.05
N ALA A 26 -0.45 11.54 -2.15
CA ALA A 26 -1.42 12.37 -1.47
C ALA A 26 -1.35 12.22 0.04
N HIS A 27 -0.90 11.07 0.53
CA HIS A 27 -0.82 10.79 1.96
C HIS A 27 0.62 10.60 2.42
N GLN A 28 1.55 11.22 1.71
CA GLN A 28 2.97 11.02 1.92
C GLN A 28 3.41 11.28 3.36
N ASP A 29 2.94 12.37 3.93
CA ASP A 29 3.34 12.74 5.29
C ASP A 29 2.97 11.67 6.31
N GLU A 30 1.74 11.18 6.24
CA GLU A 30 1.29 10.16 7.16
C GLU A 30 2.05 8.86 6.96
N LEU A 31 2.28 8.49 5.70
CA LEU A 31 2.97 7.26 5.39
C LEU A 31 4.43 7.29 5.83
N LYS A 32 5.06 8.46 5.75
CA LYS A 32 6.43 8.60 6.23
C LYS A 32 6.52 8.34 7.73
N MET A 33 5.52 8.76 8.48
CA MET A 33 5.48 8.52 9.90
C MET A 33 5.35 7.03 10.21
N LEU A 34 4.81 6.27 9.28
CA LEU A 34 4.68 4.83 9.42
C LEU A 34 5.91 4.07 8.92
N GLY A 35 6.90 4.79 8.42
CA GLY A 35 8.13 4.17 7.98
C GLY A 35 8.30 4.08 6.47
N LEU A 36 7.47 4.79 5.71
CA LEU A 36 7.61 4.80 4.27
C LEU A 36 8.95 5.39 3.88
N ARG A 37 9.66 4.70 3.00
CA ARG A 37 10.96 5.13 2.53
C ARG A 37 10.96 5.11 1.01
N PRO A 38 11.91 5.81 0.36
CA PRO A 38 12.02 5.83 -1.10
C PRO A 38 12.57 4.50 -1.62
N ARG A 39 11.88 3.42 -1.36
CA ARG A 39 12.25 2.08 -1.77
C ARG A 39 11.10 1.44 -2.51
N LYS A 40 11.41 0.37 -3.24
CA LYS A 40 10.40 -0.35 -3.99
C LYS A 40 9.41 -1.07 -3.08
N ILE A 41 9.89 -1.54 -1.94
CA ILE A 41 9.05 -2.30 -1.01
C ILE A 41 8.43 -1.39 0.01
N LEU A 42 7.13 -1.55 0.20
CA LEU A 42 6.38 -0.81 1.20
C LEU A 42 6.42 -1.60 2.51
N PRO A 43 6.73 -0.94 3.65
CA PRO A 43 6.72 -1.61 4.93
C PRO A 43 5.35 -2.15 5.28
N LYS A 44 5.33 -3.14 6.15
CA LYS A 44 4.09 -3.75 6.61
C LYS A 44 3.07 -2.70 7.10
N LYS A 45 3.53 -1.77 7.92
CA LYS A 45 2.63 -0.75 8.48
C LYS A 45 2.02 0.12 7.40
N VAL A 46 2.80 0.44 6.37
CA VAL A 46 2.31 1.24 5.26
C VAL A 46 1.27 0.45 4.47
N VAL A 47 1.54 -0.82 4.22
CA VAL A 47 0.60 -1.68 3.51
C VAL A 47 -0.72 -1.78 4.27
N GLU A 48 -0.65 -1.97 5.57
CA GLU A 48 -1.85 -2.06 6.40
C GLU A 48 -2.65 -0.76 6.37
N TRP A 49 -1.96 0.35 6.47
CA TRP A 49 -2.62 1.64 6.44
C TRP A 49 -3.35 1.87 5.12
N ILE A 50 -2.67 1.56 4.02
CA ILE A 50 -3.26 1.73 2.69
C ILE A 50 -4.46 0.80 2.53
N ALA A 51 -4.33 -0.43 2.98
CA ALA A 51 -5.41 -1.41 2.88
C ALA A 51 -6.65 -0.92 3.62
N GLU A 52 -6.47 -0.39 4.81
CA GLU A 52 -7.60 0.10 5.60
C GLU A 52 -8.25 1.32 4.97
N ASN A 53 -7.44 2.25 4.51
CA ASN A 53 -7.97 3.50 3.98
C ASN A 53 -8.53 3.35 2.57
N TYR A 54 -8.02 2.39 1.83
CA TYR A 54 -8.47 2.14 0.47
C TYR A 54 -9.60 1.11 0.42
N GLY A 55 -9.80 0.39 1.51
CA GLY A 55 -10.75 -0.69 1.53
C GLY A 55 -10.28 -1.91 0.78
N ILE A 56 -8.96 -2.08 0.68
CA ILE A 56 -8.38 -3.22 -0.01
C ILE A 56 -8.48 -4.46 0.85
N ASP A 57 -8.90 -5.56 0.24
CA ASP A 57 -8.91 -6.85 0.90
C ASP A 57 -7.65 -7.60 0.48
N VAL A 58 -6.66 -7.60 1.36
CA VAL A 58 -5.39 -8.29 1.09
C VAL A 58 -5.22 -9.49 2.00
N ASP A 59 -6.28 -9.93 2.61
CA ASP A 59 -6.24 -11.09 3.51
C ASP A 59 -6.11 -12.36 2.70
N ASP A 60 -5.00 -13.07 2.90
CA ASP A 60 -4.73 -14.30 2.17
C ASP A 60 -5.76 -15.39 2.44
N ARG A 61 -6.37 -15.36 3.61
CA ARG A 61 -7.36 -16.36 3.96
C ARG A 61 -8.64 -16.17 3.17
N LYS A 62 -8.81 -15.00 2.68
CA LYS A 62 -9.99 -14.67 1.91
C LYS A 62 -9.90 -15.33 0.57
N SER A 63 -10.69 -16.16 0.31
CA SER A 63 -10.62 -16.86 -0.96
C SER A 63 -11.82 -16.59 -1.80
#